data_61f850f649f1beafea9ed7713017b831
#
_entry.id   61f850f649f1beafea9ed7713017b831
#
_cell.length_a   1.000
_cell.length_b   1.000
_cell.length_c   1.000
_cell.angle_alpha   90.00
_cell.angle_beta   90.00
_cell.angle_gamma   90.00
#
_symmetry.space_group_name_H-M   'P 1'
#
loop_
_entity.id
_entity.type
_entity.pdbx_description
1 polymer ?
#
loop_
_entity_poly.entity_id
_entity_poly.type
_entity_poly.pdbx_seq_one_letter_code
_entity_poly.pdbx_strand_id
1 'polypeptide(L)'
;MLRDPALELARCAMHGVAFVETIVDPADDGFGTFEALPGWLMEASADLRAMVAAEGAGEGAGGEERRALPPLPAVRIAAGVHPHNAKDLTDDLVAALGERLRDRRVSAVGEIGLDYHYDLSPRPVQREAFRAQIRLAKAAGLPVVLHMREAHDDGFAILAEEGFPEAGTLLHCFNLDGAEASRWVEAGCYIAFGGPLTFKRAEEVREAARIVPVNRLLTETDAPYMTPEPLRGTLCGPAHVVWTAAVLCEVLGADTPEARATLLAQLYANAEALLDRAPTPWQKEPSHA
;
A
#
# COMPACT_ATOMS: atom_id res chain seq x y z
N MET A 1 -7.39 7.04 -10.04
CA MET A 1 -8.29 5.92 -9.73
C MET A 1 -8.21 4.85 -10.80
N LEU A 2 -8.27 3.55 -10.43
CA LEU A 2 -8.33 2.44 -11.39
C LEU A 2 -9.65 2.53 -12.19
N ARG A 3 -9.60 2.12 -13.48
CA ARG A 3 -10.80 2.19 -14.35
C ARG A 3 -11.86 1.15 -13.97
N ASP A 4 -11.43 0.01 -13.47
CA ASP A 4 -12.28 -1.11 -13.10
C ASP A 4 -11.71 -1.80 -11.84
N PRO A 5 -12.00 -1.27 -10.65
CA PRO A 5 -11.48 -1.83 -9.40
C PRO A 5 -11.93 -3.27 -9.15
N ALA A 6 -13.15 -3.64 -9.56
CA ALA A 6 -13.68 -4.99 -9.38
C ALA A 6 -12.88 -6.02 -10.19
N LEU A 7 -12.66 -5.74 -11.46
CA LEU A 7 -11.84 -6.60 -12.34
C LEU A 7 -10.40 -6.72 -11.83
N GLU A 8 -9.82 -5.63 -11.31
CA GLU A 8 -8.46 -5.67 -10.74
C GLU A 8 -8.39 -6.54 -9.48
N LEU A 9 -9.40 -6.53 -8.61
CA LEU A 9 -9.49 -7.44 -7.46
C LEU A 9 -9.61 -8.91 -7.89
N ALA A 10 -10.40 -9.19 -8.93
CA ALA A 10 -10.49 -10.53 -9.51
C ALA A 10 -9.14 -10.99 -10.08
N ARG A 11 -8.41 -10.10 -10.78
CA ARG A 11 -7.03 -10.37 -11.26
C ARG A 11 -6.07 -10.65 -10.10
N CYS A 12 -6.16 -9.90 -9.00
CA CYS A 12 -5.39 -10.18 -7.80
C CYS A 12 -5.58 -11.61 -7.31
N ALA A 13 -6.84 -12.07 -7.20
CA ALA A 13 -7.14 -13.43 -6.80
C ALA A 13 -6.54 -14.47 -7.77
N MET A 14 -6.66 -14.26 -9.09
CA MET A 14 -6.11 -15.16 -10.11
C MET A 14 -4.58 -15.28 -10.01
N HIS A 15 -3.89 -14.24 -9.56
CA HIS A 15 -2.43 -14.21 -9.41
C HIS A 15 -1.94 -14.49 -7.98
N GLY A 16 -2.83 -14.89 -7.06
CA GLY A 16 -2.47 -15.25 -5.69
C GLY A 16 -2.11 -14.05 -4.81
N VAL A 17 -2.51 -12.83 -5.18
CA VAL A 17 -2.38 -11.65 -4.31
C VAL A 17 -3.45 -11.72 -3.24
N ALA A 18 -3.03 -11.92 -1.99
CA ALA A 18 -3.93 -12.19 -0.86
C ALA A 18 -4.33 -10.94 -0.07
N PHE A 19 -3.59 -9.84 -0.22
CA PHE A 19 -3.82 -8.59 0.50
C PHE A 19 -3.65 -7.39 -0.43
N VAL A 20 -4.57 -6.41 -0.33
CA VAL A 20 -4.53 -5.14 -1.06
C VAL A 20 -4.85 -4.02 -0.09
N GLU A 21 -4.00 -3.00 -0.03
CA GLU A 21 -4.32 -1.73 0.59
C GLU A 21 -4.67 -0.71 -0.48
N THR A 22 -5.86 -0.09 -0.36
CA THR A 22 -6.28 1.00 -1.24
C THR A 22 -6.14 2.33 -0.53
N ILE A 23 -5.68 3.34 -1.26
CA ILE A 23 -5.45 4.67 -0.74
C ILE A 23 -6.68 5.53 -0.97
N VAL A 24 -7.09 6.29 0.03
CA VAL A 24 -8.19 7.26 -0.04
C VAL A 24 -7.71 8.61 0.42
N ASP A 25 -7.61 9.55 -0.50
CA ASP A 25 -7.42 10.96 -0.18
C ASP A 25 -8.80 11.65 -0.14
N PRO A 26 -9.29 12.05 1.05
CA PRO A 26 -10.62 12.65 1.18
C PRO A 26 -10.73 14.02 0.51
N ALA A 27 -9.63 14.72 0.23
CA ALA A 27 -9.64 15.97 -0.52
C ALA A 27 -9.89 15.74 -2.02
N ASP A 28 -9.64 14.54 -2.56
CA ASP A 28 -9.87 14.15 -3.94
C ASP A 28 -11.11 13.24 -4.10
N ASP A 29 -11.21 12.20 -3.28
CA ASP A 29 -12.23 11.13 -3.37
C ASP A 29 -13.51 11.44 -2.57
N GLY A 30 -13.46 12.35 -1.61
CA GLY A 30 -14.62 12.65 -0.74
C GLY A 30 -15.14 11.43 0.03
N PHE A 31 -14.29 10.45 0.31
CA PHE A 31 -14.61 9.14 0.89
C PHE A 31 -15.48 8.21 0.02
N GLY A 32 -15.61 8.47 -1.29
CA GLY A 32 -16.42 7.67 -2.21
C GLY A 32 -16.01 6.20 -2.27
N THR A 33 -14.72 5.89 -2.14
CA THR A 33 -14.20 4.53 -2.08
C THR A 33 -14.79 3.72 -0.93
N PHE A 34 -15.05 4.33 0.25
CA PHE A 34 -15.66 3.63 1.39
C PHE A 34 -17.05 3.08 1.06
N GLU A 35 -17.82 3.84 0.28
CA GLU A 35 -19.19 3.48 -0.11
C GLU A 35 -19.17 2.48 -1.28
N ALA A 36 -18.22 2.61 -2.21
CA ALA A 36 -18.15 1.78 -3.42
C ALA A 36 -17.53 0.39 -3.18
N LEU A 37 -16.59 0.24 -2.24
CA LEU A 37 -15.82 -0.98 -2.02
C LEU A 37 -16.67 -2.26 -1.85
N PRO A 38 -17.79 -2.27 -1.09
CA PRO A 38 -18.64 -3.47 -1.00
C PRO A 38 -19.21 -3.92 -2.35
N GLY A 39 -19.58 -2.97 -3.22
CA GLY A 39 -20.02 -3.23 -4.59
C GLY A 39 -18.92 -3.85 -5.43
N TRP A 40 -17.72 -3.27 -5.40
CA TRP A 40 -16.55 -3.80 -6.13
C TRP A 40 -16.20 -5.24 -5.72
N LEU A 41 -16.31 -5.59 -4.44
CA LEU A 41 -16.06 -6.95 -3.96
C LEU A 41 -17.11 -7.94 -4.47
N MET A 42 -18.38 -7.53 -4.58
CA MET A 42 -19.43 -8.37 -5.17
C MET A 42 -19.21 -8.59 -6.67
N GLU A 43 -18.91 -7.54 -7.42
CA GLU A 43 -18.61 -7.59 -8.85
C GLU A 43 -17.35 -8.41 -9.10
N ALA A 44 -16.27 -8.20 -8.33
CA ALA A 44 -15.04 -8.99 -8.41
C ALA A 44 -15.27 -10.48 -8.23
N SER A 45 -16.20 -10.87 -7.36
CA SER A 45 -16.58 -12.28 -7.18
C SER A 45 -17.26 -12.87 -8.43
N ALA A 46 -18.00 -12.07 -9.19
CA ALA A 46 -18.61 -12.49 -10.45
C ALA A 46 -17.57 -12.60 -11.56
N ASP A 47 -16.70 -11.58 -11.68
CA ASP A 47 -15.60 -11.55 -12.65
C ASP A 47 -14.64 -12.72 -12.45
N LEU A 48 -14.26 -13.00 -11.21
CA LEU A 48 -13.41 -14.14 -10.87
C LEU A 48 -13.99 -15.47 -11.33
N ARG A 49 -15.31 -15.68 -11.11
CA ARG A 49 -15.99 -16.89 -11.60
C ARG A 49 -15.94 -16.99 -13.12
N ALA A 50 -16.15 -15.88 -13.82
CA ALA A 50 -16.09 -15.83 -15.28
C ALA A 50 -14.68 -16.11 -15.80
N MET A 51 -13.63 -15.56 -15.16
CA MET A 51 -12.24 -15.80 -15.53
C MET A 51 -11.84 -17.26 -15.34
N VAL A 52 -12.16 -17.87 -14.20
CA VAL A 52 -11.86 -19.30 -13.94
C VAL A 52 -12.61 -20.22 -14.91
N ALA A 53 -13.86 -19.90 -15.25
CA ALA A 53 -14.63 -20.67 -16.23
C ALA A 53 -14.03 -20.58 -17.64
N ALA A 54 -13.50 -19.41 -18.03
CA ALA A 54 -12.85 -19.20 -19.32
C ALA A 54 -11.51 -19.98 -19.44
N GLU A 55 -10.71 -20.03 -18.39
CA GLU A 55 -9.47 -20.85 -18.35
C GLU A 55 -9.78 -22.35 -18.49
N GLY A 56 -10.79 -22.85 -17.74
CA GLY A 56 -11.19 -24.25 -17.80
C GLY A 56 -11.77 -24.70 -19.14
N ALA A 57 -12.34 -23.79 -19.91
CA ALA A 57 -12.86 -24.09 -21.24
C ALA A 57 -11.75 -24.27 -22.31
N GLY A 58 -10.53 -23.78 -22.03
CA GLY A 58 -9.36 -23.89 -22.92
C GLY A 58 -8.57 -25.20 -22.76
N GLU A 59 -8.69 -25.88 -21.64
CA GLU A 59 -8.05 -27.17 -21.36
C GLU A 59 -9.04 -28.28 -21.78
N GLY A 60 -8.80 -28.94 -22.91
CA GLY A 60 -9.66 -29.91 -23.55
C GLY A 60 -10.24 -30.96 -22.60
N ALA A 61 -11.47 -31.34 -22.82
CA ALA A 61 -12.35 -32.21 -22.04
C ALA A 61 -11.72 -33.52 -21.53
N GLY A 62 -11.12 -33.47 -20.35
CA GLY A 62 -10.51 -34.59 -19.67
C GLY A 62 -10.52 -34.40 -18.17
N GLY A 63 -11.70 -34.50 -17.53
CA GLY A 63 -11.84 -34.55 -16.08
C GLY A 63 -12.42 -33.27 -15.47
N GLU A 64 -13.69 -33.34 -15.08
CA GLU A 64 -14.41 -32.33 -14.29
C GLU A 64 -13.90 -32.27 -12.83
N GLU A 65 -12.65 -31.94 -12.59
CA GLU A 65 -12.30 -31.34 -11.31
C GLU A 65 -12.58 -29.84 -11.42
N ARG A 66 -13.71 -29.41 -10.90
CA ARG A 66 -14.02 -27.99 -10.71
C ARG A 66 -12.88 -27.38 -9.89
N ARG A 67 -11.98 -26.67 -10.56
CA ARG A 67 -10.92 -25.92 -9.88
C ARG A 67 -11.59 -25.01 -8.84
N ALA A 68 -11.20 -25.14 -7.58
CA ALA A 68 -11.72 -24.29 -6.52
C ALA A 68 -11.40 -22.82 -6.85
N LEU A 69 -12.37 -21.93 -6.66
CA LEU A 69 -12.15 -20.50 -6.86
C LEU A 69 -11.10 -20.01 -5.84
N PRO A 70 -10.06 -19.32 -6.26
CA PRO A 70 -9.16 -18.67 -5.31
C PRO A 70 -9.93 -17.60 -4.52
N PRO A 71 -9.55 -17.35 -3.26
CA PRO A 71 -10.17 -16.27 -2.49
C PRO A 71 -9.84 -14.91 -3.09
N LEU A 72 -10.79 -13.96 -3.01
CA LEU A 72 -10.46 -12.55 -3.25
C LEU A 72 -9.47 -12.05 -2.18
N PRO A 73 -8.64 -11.06 -2.51
CA PRO A 73 -7.75 -10.46 -1.53
C PRO A 73 -8.53 -9.82 -0.37
N ALA A 74 -7.96 -9.85 0.83
CA ALA A 74 -8.38 -8.95 1.88
C ALA A 74 -8.08 -7.52 1.46
N VAL A 75 -9.08 -6.62 1.55
CA VAL A 75 -8.90 -5.20 1.17
C VAL A 75 -8.95 -4.35 2.43
N ARG A 76 -7.94 -3.53 2.61
CA ARG A 76 -7.87 -2.50 3.66
C ARG A 76 -7.72 -1.12 3.03
N ILE A 77 -7.95 -0.09 3.83
CA ILE A 77 -7.95 1.31 3.40
C ILE A 77 -6.89 2.07 4.20
N ALA A 78 -5.96 2.73 3.53
CA ALA A 78 -5.20 3.81 4.11
C ALA A 78 -5.91 5.13 3.74
N ALA A 79 -6.30 5.92 4.74
CA ALA A 79 -7.01 7.16 4.53
C ALA A 79 -6.21 8.35 5.07
N GLY A 80 -5.95 9.33 4.22
CA GLY A 80 -5.17 10.53 4.57
C GLY A 80 -5.11 11.52 3.42
N VAL A 81 -4.80 12.77 3.72
CA VAL A 81 -4.65 13.82 2.71
C VAL A 81 -3.21 13.84 2.22
N HIS A 82 -3.03 13.52 0.95
CA HIS A 82 -1.75 13.49 0.26
C HIS A 82 -1.09 14.89 0.24
N PRO A 83 0.25 15.01 0.28
CA PRO A 83 0.93 16.30 0.26
C PRO A 83 0.54 17.21 -0.92
N HIS A 84 0.14 16.66 -2.05
CA HIS A 84 -0.38 17.46 -3.19
C HIS A 84 -1.63 18.27 -2.82
N ASN A 85 -2.49 17.72 -1.97
CA ASN A 85 -3.75 18.30 -1.53
C ASN A 85 -3.68 18.91 -0.11
N ALA A 86 -2.50 19.03 0.46
CA ALA A 86 -2.31 19.55 1.82
C ALA A 86 -2.96 20.92 2.07
N LYS A 87 -3.04 21.77 1.03
CA LYS A 87 -3.72 23.08 1.06
C LYS A 87 -5.23 22.98 1.30
N ASP A 88 -5.83 21.83 1.04
CA ASP A 88 -7.26 21.57 1.16
C ASP A 88 -7.60 20.88 2.50
N LEU A 89 -6.60 20.58 3.34
CA LEU A 89 -6.78 20.00 4.67
C LEU A 89 -7.27 21.09 5.65
N THR A 90 -8.57 21.23 5.78
CA THR A 90 -9.24 22.10 6.75
C THR A 90 -9.48 21.36 8.08
N ASP A 91 -9.77 22.11 9.15
CA ASP A 91 -10.13 21.50 10.45
C ASP A 91 -11.36 20.59 10.33
N ASP A 92 -12.34 20.97 9.51
CA ASP A 92 -13.53 20.15 9.23
C ASP A 92 -13.15 18.84 8.52
N LEU A 93 -12.20 18.87 7.59
CA LEU A 93 -11.73 17.66 6.90
C LEU A 93 -10.91 16.76 7.83
N VAL A 94 -10.10 17.35 8.73
CA VAL A 94 -9.41 16.59 9.78
C VAL A 94 -10.41 15.89 10.70
N ALA A 95 -11.47 16.57 11.12
CA ALA A 95 -12.53 15.99 11.93
C ALA A 95 -13.27 14.87 11.18
N ALA A 96 -13.65 15.09 9.92
CA ALA A 96 -14.28 14.08 9.07
C ALA A 96 -13.39 12.85 8.86
N LEU A 97 -12.09 13.06 8.60
CA LEU A 97 -11.12 11.98 8.52
C LEU A 97 -11.06 11.22 9.85
N GLY A 98 -10.99 11.91 10.98
CA GLY A 98 -10.98 11.29 12.31
C GLY A 98 -12.19 10.37 12.56
N GLU A 99 -13.38 10.76 12.10
CA GLU A 99 -14.56 9.90 12.16
C GLU A 99 -14.46 8.70 11.20
N ARG A 100 -13.92 8.89 9.98
CA ARG A 100 -13.73 7.79 9.03
C ARG A 100 -12.67 6.77 9.48
N LEU A 101 -11.67 7.18 10.27
CA LEU A 101 -10.71 6.25 10.86
C LEU A 101 -11.36 5.26 11.85
N ARG A 102 -12.62 5.45 12.25
CA ARG A 102 -13.39 4.49 13.05
C ARG A 102 -13.87 3.29 12.24
N ASP A 103 -13.90 3.39 10.93
CA ASP A 103 -14.24 2.25 10.06
C ASP A 103 -13.17 1.15 10.21
N ARG A 104 -13.60 -0.07 10.50
CA ARG A 104 -12.70 -1.21 10.72
C ARG A 104 -11.93 -1.65 9.48
N ARG A 105 -12.32 -1.16 8.31
CA ARG A 105 -11.58 -1.38 7.05
C ARG A 105 -10.34 -0.50 6.97
N VAL A 106 -10.28 0.59 7.76
CA VAL A 106 -9.10 1.46 7.80
C VAL A 106 -7.99 0.78 8.59
N SER A 107 -6.85 0.63 7.94
CA SER A 107 -5.63 0.00 8.46
C SER A 107 -4.57 1.02 8.85
N ALA A 108 -4.53 2.17 8.16
CA ALA A 108 -3.49 3.19 8.33
C ALA A 108 -4.02 4.60 8.04
N VAL A 109 -3.29 5.60 8.51
CA VAL A 109 -3.43 6.98 8.03
C VAL A 109 -2.43 7.19 6.90
N GLY A 110 -2.93 7.42 5.69
CA GLY A 110 -2.09 7.50 4.49
C GLY A 110 -2.90 7.67 3.18
N GLU A 111 -2.25 8.13 2.12
CA GLU A 111 -0.85 8.55 2.12
C GLU A 111 -0.72 9.96 2.68
N ILE A 112 0.23 10.14 3.59
CA ILE A 112 0.55 11.45 4.15
C ILE A 112 2.04 11.70 4.00
N GLY A 113 2.47 12.95 4.05
CA GLY A 113 3.90 13.24 3.97
C GLY A 113 4.24 14.52 3.24
N LEU A 114 5.33 14.47 2.45
CA LEU A 114 5.92 15.63 1.78
C LEU A 114 6.32 15.29 0.34
N ASP A 115 5.98 16.19 -0.59
CA ASP A 115 6.41 16.14 -1.99
C ASP A 115 6.98 17.51 -2.40
N TYR A 116 8.30 17.59 -2.47
CA TYR A 116 9.02 18.79 -2.89
C TYR A 116 9.41 18.76 -4.36
N HIS A 117 9.06 17.70 -5.06
CA HIS A 117 9.28 17.58 -6.49
C HIS A 117 8.17 18.30 -7.27
N TYR A 118 6.91 17.97 -7.00
CA TYR A 118 5.76 18.58 -7.66
C TYR A 118 5.32 19.90 -7.01
N ASP A 119 5.52 20.06 -5.72
CA ASP A 119 5.20 21.29 -4.95
C ASP A 119 3.75 21.80 -5.19
N LEU A 120 2.76 20.89 -5.32
CA LEU A 120 1.38 21.26 -5.64
C LEU A 120 0.63 21.93 -4.47
N SER A 121 1.15 21.79 -3.26
CA SER A 121 0.79 22.59 -2.08
C SER A 121 2.05 23.27 -1.54
N PRO A 122 1.97 24.48 -0.96
CA PRO A 122 3.14 25.14 -0.38
C PRO A 122 3.81 24.29 0.70
N ARG A 123 5.15 24.16 0.68
CA ARG A 123 5.91 23.32 1.62
C ARG A 123 5.60 23.55 3.10
N PRO A 124 5.44 24.79 3.60
CA PRO A 124 5.00 25.00 4.98
C PRO A 124 3.63 24.36 5.28
N VAL A 125 2.70 24.44 4.32
CA VAL A 125 1.36 23.85 4.45
C VAL A 125 1.44 22.33 4.44
N GLN A 126 2.26 21.73 3.55
CA GLN A 126 2.52 20.30 3.56
C GLN A 126 3.05 19.82 4.93
N ARG A 127 4.01 20.54 5.52
CA ARG A 127 4.58 20.21 6.83
C ARG A 127 3.55 20.25 7.95
N GLU A 128 2.70 21.27 7.98
CA GLU A 128 1.63 21.36 9.00
C GLU A 128 0.57 20.28 8.81
N ALA A 129 0.14 20.01 7.58
CA ALA A 129 -0.80 18.94 7.25
C ALA A 129 -0.23 17.57 7.64
N PHE A 130 1.06 17.34 7.42
CA PHE A 130 1.74 16.12 7.82
C PHE A 130 1.76 15.94 9.33
N ARG A 131 2.13 16.99 10.11
CA ARG A 131 2.10 16.99 11.58
C ARG A 131 0.70 16.68 12.11
N ALA A 132 -0.33 17.36 11.59
CA ALA A 132 -1.71 17.15 12.01
C ALA A 132 -2.15 15.70 11.83
N GLN A 133 -1.80 15.08 10.71
CA GLN A 133 -2.17 13.70 10.41
C GLN A 133 -1.35 12.67 11.19
N ILE A 134 -0.07 12.93 11.49
CA ILE A 134 0.71 12.09 12.44
C ILE A 134 0.04 12.07 13.82
N ARG A 135 -0.36 13.26 14.33
CA ARG A 135 -1.06 13.36 15.63
C ARG A 135 -2.37 12.59 15.62
N LEU A 136 -3.14 12.69 14.52
CA LEU A 136 -4.39 11.95 14.35
C LEU A 136 -4.15 10.43 14.31
N ALA A 137 -3.14 9.96 13.57
CA ALA A 137 -2.77 8.54 13.52
C ALA A 137 -2.41 8.00 14.91
N LYS A 138 -1.60 8.76 15.67
CA LYS A 138 -1.22 8.40 17.04
C LYS A 138 -2.43 8.34 17.97
N ALA A 139 -3.35 9.29 17.87
CA ALA A 139 -4.60 9.29 18.68
C ALA A 139 -5.48 8.10 18.31
N ALA A 140 -5.57 7.74 17.03
CA ALA A 140 -6.33 6.60 16.56
C ALA A 140 -5.64 5.23 16.80
N GLY A 141 -4.36 5.23 17.18
CA GLY A 141 -3.56 4.01 17.35
C GLY A 141 -3.29 3.27 16.03
N LEU A 142 -3.27 4.00 14.93
CA LEU A 142 -3.06 3.49 13.58
C LEU A 142 -1.62 3.76 13.10
N PRO A 143 -1.06 2.89 12.24
CA PRO A 143 0.18 3.17 11.55
C PRO A 143 0.00 4.28 10.52
N VAL A 144 1.13 4.78 9.99
CA VAL A 144 1.13 5.76 8.89
C VAL A 144 1.77 5.16 7.64
N VAL A 145 1.22 5.51 6.47
CA VAL A 145 1.80 5.27 5.15
C VAL A 145 2.31 6.59 4.62
N LEU A 146 3.63 6.65 4.38
CA LEU A 146 4.35 7.87 4.08
C LEU A 146 4.67 8.02 2.60
N HIS A 147 4.26 9.14 2.03
CA HIS A 147 4.75 9.66 0.77
C HIS A 147 5.93 10.63 1.01
N MET A 148 7.12 10.29 0.54
CA MET A 148 8.30 11.14 0.65
C MET A 148 8.98 11.30 -0.70
N ARG A 149 8.98 12.50 -1.25
CA ARG A 149 9.61 12.78 -2.53
C ARG A 149 10.45 14.06 -2.47
N GLU A 150 11.78 13.89 -2.60
CA GLU A 150 12.77 14.97 -2.44
C GLU A 150 12.63 15.73 -1.09
N ALA A 151 12.10 15.04 -0.06
CA ALA A 151 11.73 15.63 1.23
C ALA A 151 12.06 14.75 2.45
N HIS A 152 12.91 13.73 2.27
CA HIS A 152 13.19 12.73 3.30
C HIS A 152 13.76 13.34 4.59
N ASP A 153 14.64 14.35 4.48
CA ASP A 153 15.23 15.00 5.66
C ASP A 153 14.18 15.73 6.49
N ASP A 154 13.34 16.54 5.85
CA ASP A 154 12.25 17.26 6.54
C ASP A 154 11.22 16.28 7.10
N GLY A 155 10.86 15.24 6.32
CA GLY A 155 9.91 14.22 6.75
C GLY A 155 10.40 13.44 7.96
N PHE A 156 11.65 13.02 7.95
CA PHE A 156 12.27 12.33 9.08
C PHE A 156 12.38 13.24 10.33
N ALA A 157 12.77 14.49 10.15
CA ALA A 157 12.86 15.46 11.24
C ALA A 157 11.48 15.69 11.89
N ILE A 158 10.42 15.84 11.09
CA ILE A 158 9.05 16.00 11.59
C ILE A 158 8.61 14.76 12.39
N LEU A 159 8.86 13.55 11.88
CA LEU A 159 8.54 12.33 12.62
C LEU A 159 9.35 12.19 13.92
N ALA A 160 10.62 12.61 13.91
CA ALA A 160 11.41 12.61 15.13
C ALA A 160 10.89 13.61 16.17
N GLU A 161 10.41 14.78 15.75
CA GLU A 161 9.82 15.81 16.61
C GLU A 161 8.43 15.38 17.15
N GLU A 162 7.53 14.88 16.29
CA GLU A 162 6.18 14.44 16.67
C GLU A 162 6.19 13.07 17.38
N GLY A 163 7.26 12.30 17.24
CA GLY A 163 7.40 10.90 17.64
C GLY A 163 6.76 9.94 16.65
N PHE A 164 7.53 8.95 16.20
CA PHE A 164 7.04 7.89 15.31
C PHE A 164 5.83 7.19 15.93
N PRO A 165 4.74 6.91 15.15
CA PRO A 165 3.60 6.15 15.64
C PRO A 165 4.02 4.75 16.14
N GLU A 166 3.63 4.38 17.36
CA GLU A 166 3.91 3.05 17.92
C GLU A 166 3.27 1.92 17.10
N ALA A 167 2.16 2.22 16.43
CA ALA A 167 1.49 1.28 15.55
C ALA A 167 2.31 0.90 14.32
N GLY A 168 3.28 1.72 13.94
CA GLY A 168 4.22 1.51 12.84
C GLY A 168 4.22 2.64 11.81
N THR A 169 5.24 2.61 10.98
CA THR A 169 5.46 3.59 9.90
C THR A 169 5.91 2.84 8.66
N LEU A 170 5.22 3.03 7.55
CA LEU A 170 5.56 2.48 6.24
C LEU A 170 6.02 3.60 5.32
N LEU A 171 7.25 3.51 4.83
CA LEU A 171 7.72 4.35 3.74
C LEU A 171 7.39 3.65 2.43
N HIS A 172 6.41 4.19 1.69
CA HIS A 172 5.96 3.61 0.44
C HIS A 172 6.84 4.04 -0.75
N CYS A 173 6.77 3.29 -1.84
CA CYS A 173 7.40 3.55 -3.13
C CYS A 173 8.91 3.92 -3.02
N PHE A 174 9.63 3.21 -2.15
CA PHE A 174 11.03 3.50 -1.88
C PHE A 174 11.89 3.32 -3.14
N ASN A 175 12.64 4.36 -3.49
CA ASN A 175 13.43 4.39 -4.72
C ASN A 175 14.80 5.09 -4.56
N LEU A 176 15.32 5.09 -3.34
CA LEU A 176 16.61 5.67 -3.00
C LEU A 176 17.66 4.60 -2.67
N ASP A 177 18.81 5.04 -2.18
CA ASP A 177 19.95 4.20 -1.87
C ASP A 177 19.85 3.49 -0.50
N GLY A 178 20.84 2.63 -0.24
CA GLY A 178 20.92 1.85 1.00
C GLY A 178 21.18 2.68 2.25
N ALA A 179 21.82 3.84 2.15
CA ALA A 179 22.08 4.69 3.31
C ALA A 179 20.76 5.30 3.82
N GLU A 180 19.92 5.77 2.90
CA GLU A 180 18.60 6.28 3.26
C GLU A 180 17.70 5.16 3.77
N ALA A 181 17.71 3.97 3.14
CA ALA A 181 16.97 2.81 3.64
C ALA A 181 17.37 2.45 5.08
N SER A 182 18.68 2.42 5.39
CA SER A 182 19.18 2.13 6.73
C SER A 182 18.66 3.12 7.77
N ARG A 183 18.69 4.42 7.46
CA ARG A 183 18.19 5.48 8.32
C ARG A 183 16.74 5.25 8.77
N TRP A 184 15.85 4.92 7.81
CA TRP A 184 14.44 4.68 8.10
C TRP A 184 14.22 3.36 8.85
N VAL A 185 14.96 2.32 8.49
CA VAL A 185 14.89 1.02 9.18
C VAL A 185 15.38 1.12 10.63
N GLU A 186 16.46 1.86 10.89
CA GLU A 186 16.96 2.11 12.26
C GLU A 186 15.94 2.85 13.13
N ALA A 187 15.11 3.69 12.53
CA ALA A 187 13.97 4.32 13.20
C ALA A 187 12.74 3.37 13.36
N GLY A 188 12.85 2.11 12.92
CA GLY A 188 11.80 1.09 13.06
C GLY A 188 10.79 1.03 11.93
N CYS A 189 11.00 1.78 10.84
CA CYS A 189 10.09 1.83 9.71
C CYS A 189 10.10 0.53 8.88
N TYR A 190 8.97 0.27 8.24
CA TYR A 190 8.86 -0.67 7.12
C TYR A 190 9.14 0.06 5.82
N ILE A 191 9.67 -0.67 4.84
CA ILE A 191 9.99 -0.15 3.50
C ILE A 191 9.24 -0.96 2.47
N ALA A 192 8.44 -0.29 1.62
CA ALA A 192 7.78 -0.93 0.49
C ALA A 192 8.53 -0.64 -0.81
N PHE A 193 8.82 -1.72 -1.55
CA PHE A 193 9.42 -1.65 -2.88
C PHE A 193 8.35 -1.93 -3.93
N GLY A 194 8.21 -0.99 -4.85
CA GLY A 194 7.28 -1.06 -5.99
C GLY A 194 7.97 -1.33 -7.31
N GLY A 195 7.28 -0.99 -8.41
CA GLY A 195 7.79 -1.13 -9.78
C GLY A 195 9.21 -0.61 -10.02
N PRO A 196 9.66 0.49 -9.41
CA PRO A 196 11.03 1.00 -9.55
C PRO A 196 12.13 -0.04 -9.29
N LEU A 197 11.93 -1.01 -8.37
CA LEU A 197 12.89 -2.10 -8.13
C LEU A 197 13.22 -2.88 -9.40
N THR A 198 12.26 -3.00 -10.32
CA THR A 198 12.38 -3.79 -11.56
C THR A 198 13.07 -3.03 -12.70
N PHE A 199 13.26 -1.70 -12.57
CA PHE A 199 13.76 -0.89 -13.67
C PHE A 199 15.21 -1.18 -14.00
N LYS A 200 15.58 -1.04 -15.29
CA LYS A 200 16.90 -1.42 -15.81
C LYS A 200 18.08 -0.72 -15.10
N ARG A 201 17.89 0.50 -14.63
CA ARG A 201 18.93 1.32 -13.98
C ARG A 201 18.69 1.52 -12.49
N ALA A 202 18.08 0.56 -11.81
CA ALA A 202 17.68 0.66 -10.41
C ALA A 202 18.61 -0.14 -9.46
N GLU A 203 19.94 -0.19 -9.74
CA GLU A 203 20.83 -0.97 -8.90
C GLU A 203 20.92 -0.45 -7.47
N GLU A 204 20.89 0.88 -7.29
CA GLU A 204 20.85 1.51 -5.96
C GLU A 204 19.62 1.07 -5.14
N VAL A 205 18.46 0.98 -5.80
CA VAL A 205 17.21 0.50 -5.17
C VAL A 205 17.32 -0.98 -4.80
N ARG A 206 17.96 -1.81 -5.66
CA ARG A 206 18.21 -3.22 -5.36
C ARG A 206 19.20 -3.41 -4.22
N GLU A 207 20.22 -2.57 -4.15
CA GLU A 207 21.15 -2.55 -3.00
C GLU A 207 20.44 -2.17 -1.72
N ALA A 208 19.56 -1.15 -1.76
CA ALA A 208 18.72 -0.80 -0.62
C ALA A 208 17.85 -1.98 -0.17
N ALA A 209 17.23 -2.70 -1.11
CA ALA A 209 16.41 -3.88 -0.78
C ALA A 209 17.22 -5.01 -0.09
N ARG A 210 18.52 -5.18 -0.43
CA ARG A 210 19.42 -6.15 0.23
C ARG A 210 19.76 -5.76 1.67
N ILE A 211 19.75 -4.47 1.99
CA ILE A 211 20.08 -3.92 3.32
C ILE A 211 18.90 -4.01 4.27
N VAL A 212 17.68 -3.81 3.77
CA VAL A 212 16.46 -3.82 4.60
C VAL A 212 16.23 -5.22 5.17
N PRO A 213 16.09 -5.38 6.50
CA PRO A 213 15.77 -6.67 7.10
C PRO A 213 14.47 -7.24 6.55
N VAL A 214 14.43 -8.55 6.27
CA VAL A 214 13.28 -9.20 5.61
C VAL A 214 11.97 -8.97 6.37
N ASN A 215 12.01 -8.87 7.70
CA ASN A 215 10.85 -8.57 8.53
C ASN A 215 10.42 -7.09 8.53
N ARG A 216 11.05 -6.26 7.71
CA ARG A 216 10.71 -4.85 7.48
C ARG A 216 10.41 -4.54 6.01
N LEU A 217 10.42 -5.57 5.15
CA LEU A 217 10.15 -5.44 3.73
C LEU A 217 8.66 -5.62 3.43
N LEU A 218 8.13 -4.80 2.52
CA LEU A 218 6.86 -5.00 1.83
C LEU A 218 7.06 -4.85 0.31
N THR A 219 6.08 -5.32 -0.44
CA THR A 219 5.95 -5.08 -1.89
C THR A 219 4.65 -4.34 -2.17
N GLU A 220 4.68 -3.49 -3.18
CA GLU A 220 3.54 -2.69 -3.62
C GLU A 220 3.55 -2.48 -5.13
N THR A 221 2.59 -1.73 -5.65
CA THR A 221 2.52 -1.36 -7.08
C THR A 221 2.52 0.14 -7.33
N ASP A 222 2.02 0.94 -6.42
CA ASP A 222 1.69 2.37 -6.63
C ASP A 222 0.72 2.56 -7.82
N ALA A 223 -0.23 1.60 -7.98
CA ALA A 223 -1.17 1.63 -9.09
C ALA A 223 -2.08 2.87 -9.05
N PRO A 224 -2.29 3.55 -10.18
CA PRO A 224 -2.04 3.13 -11.57
C PRO A 224 -0.66 3.50 -12.15
N TYR A 225 0.27 3.94 -11.33
CA TYR A 225 1.60 4.41 -11.71
C TYR A 225 2.66 3.30 -11.59
N MET A 226 3.91 3.64 -11.88
CA MET A 226 5.12 2.85 -11.61
C MET A 226 5.07 1.39 -12.10
N THR A 227 4.39 1.12 -13.23
CA THR A 227 4.26 -0.24 -13.79
C THR A 227 5.63 -0.92 -13.87
N PRO A 228 5.77 -2.14 -13.30
CA PRO A 228 7.04 -2.87 -13.33
C PRO A 228 7.43 -3.35 -14.72
N GLU A 229 8.72 -3.64 -14.94
CA GLU A 229 9.16 -4.42 -16.08
C GLU A 229 8.58 -5.85 -16.01
N PRO A 230 8.23 -6.51 -17.14
CA PRO A 230 8.39 -6.01 -18.51
C PRO A 230 7.20 -5.17 -19.03
N LEU A 231 6.27 -4.77 -18.16
CA LEU A 231 5.01 -4.14 -18.55
C LEU A 231 5.07 -2.61 -18.61
N ARG A 232 6.27 -2.03 -18.58
CA ARG A 232 6.47 -0.57 -18.67
C ARG A 232 5.70 0.05 -19.84
N GLY A 233 5.08 1.23 -19.55
CA GLY A 233 4.28 1.95 -20.56
C GLY A 233 2.80 1.55 -20.59
N THR A 234 2.38 0.58 -19.79
CA THR A 234 0.96 0.26 -19.57
C THR A 234 0.48 0.86 -18.25
N LEU A 235 -0.83 0.83 -17.98
CA LEU A 235 -1.37 1.17 -16.67
C LEU A 235 -1.02 0.05 -15.67
N CYS A 236 -0.57 0.45 -14.49
CA CYS A 236 -0.34 -0.49 -13.40
C CYS A 236 -1.66 -0.90 -12.76
N GLY A 237 -1.82 -2.19 -12.52
CA GLY A 237 -2.87 -2.75 -11.67
C GLY A 237 -2.25 -3.40 -10.43
N PRO A 238 -3.00 -3.59 -9.35
CA PRO A 238 -2.48 -4.16 -8.10
C PRO A 238 -1.94 -5.59 -8.29
N ALA A 239 -2.48 -6.38 -9.22
CA ALA A 239 -1.96 -7.70 -9.55
C ALA A 239 -0.53 -7.69 -10.13
N HIS A 240 -0.05 -6.53 -10.63
CA HIS A 240 1.32 -6.41 -11.13
C HIS A 240 2.39 -6.51 -10.03
N VAL A 241 2.00 -6.49 -8.76
CA VAL A 241 2.92 -6.70 -7.62
C VAL A 241 3.71 -8.01 -7.75
N VAL A 242 3.19 -9.01 -8.44
CA VAL A 242 3.88 -10.29 -8.66
C VAL A 242 5.21 -10.14 -9.41
N TRP A 243 5.31 -9.14 -10.30
CA TRP A 243 6.56 -8.83 -11.01
C TRP A 243 7.61 -8.21 -10.09
N THR A 244 7.18 -7.28 -9.23
CA THR A 244 8.03 -6.68 -8.21
C THR A 244 8.51 -7.76 -7.22
N ALA A 245 7.60 -8.61 -6.74
CA ALA A 245 7.91 -9.72 -5.83
C ALA A 245 8.89 -10.72 -6.45
N ALA A 246 8.75 -11.04 -7.74
CA ALA A 246 9.68 -11.92 -8.46
C ALA A 246 11.09 -11.34 -8.48
N VAL A 247 11.24 -10.05 -8.84
CA VAL A 247 12.55 -9.38 -8.82
C VAL A 247 13.10 -9.26 -7.41
N LEU A 248 12.27 -9.01 -6.40
CA LEU A 248 12.71 -8.97 -5.01
C LEU A 248 13.26 -10.34 -4.55
N CYS A 249 12.62 -11.44 -4.96
CA CYS A 249 13.13 -12.80 -4.71
C CYS A 249 14.54 -12.98 -5.31
N GLU A 250 14.76 -12.55 -6.55
CA GLU A 250 16.07 -12.61 -7.21
C GLU A 250 17.11 -11.75 -6.49
N VAL A 251 16.75 -10.51 -6.14
CA VAL A 251 17.63 -9.57 -5.42
C VAL A 251 18.08 -10.11 -4.08
N LEU A 252 17.21 -10.84 -3.37
CA LEU A 252 17.47 -11.42 -2.06
C LEU A 252 18.02 -12.86 -2.12
N GLY A 253 18.29 -13.40 -3.32
CA GLY A 253 18.87 -14.73 -3.49
C GLY A 253 17.91 -15.88 -3.15
N ALA A 254 16.60 -15.66 -3.24
CA ALA A 254 15.59 -16.71 -3.09
C ALA A 254 15.45 -17.50 -4.40
N ASP A 255 16.45 -18.35 -4.71
CA ASP A 255 16.59 -18.99 -6.02
C ASP A 255 15.77 -20.29 -6.17
N THR A 256 15.32 -20.89 -5.04
CA THR A 256 14.49 -22.10 -5.09
C THR A 256 13.02 -21.80 -4.85
N PRO A 257 12.09 -22.65 -5.31
CA PRO A 257 10.66 -22.50 -5.02
C PRO A 257 10.36 -22.37 -3.53
N GLU A 258 11.04 -23.15 -2.67
CA GLU A 258 10.86 -23.15 -1.22
C GLU A 258 11.37 -21.84 -0.60
N ALA A 259 12.52 -21.32 -1.05
CA ALA A 259 13.05 -20.06 -0.60
C ALA A 259 12.13 -18.89 -1.01
N ARG A 260 11.61 -18.90 -2.24
CA ARG A 260 10.62 -17.92 -2.71
C ARG A 260 9.34 -17.97 -1.88
N ALA A 261 8.79 -19.16 -1.66
CA ALA A 261 7.58 -19.33 -0.84
C ALA A 261 7.80 -18.80 0.59
N THR A 262 8.96 -19.08 1.20
CA THR A 262 9.32 -18.59 2.53
C THR A 262 9.40 -17.06 2.56
N LEU A 263 10.07 -16.44 1.57
CA LEU A 263 10.16 -14.99 1.47
C LEU A 263 8.80 -14.35 1.27
N LEU A 264 7.99 -14.84 0.33
CA LEU A 264 6.65 -14.32 0.08
C LEU A 264 5.73 -14.44 1.29
N ALA A 265 5.82 -15.56 2.04
CA ALA A 265 5.09 -15.74 3.29
C ALA A 265 5.53 -14.71 4.35
N GLN A 266 6.83 -14.36 4.43
CA GLN A 266 7.31 -13.32 5.34
C GLN A 266 6.81 -11.93 4.93
N LEU A 267 6.83 -11.60 3.62
CA LEU A 267 6.30 -10.32 3.13
C LEU A 267 4.80 -10.17 3.46
N TYR A 268 4.04 -11.26 3.27
CA TYR A 268 2.63 -11.29 3.64
C TYR A 268 2.44 -11.10 5.15
N ALA A 269 3.20 -11.81 5.98
CA ALA A 269 3.14 -11.67 7.44
C ALA A 269 3.50 -10.24 7.90
N ASN A 270 4.45 -9.58 7.23
CA ASN A 270 4.77 -8.17 7.51
C ASN A 270 3.59 -7.25 7.20
N ALA A 271 2.92 -7.47 6.05
CA ALA A 271 1.74 -6.70 5.68
C ALA A 271 0.59 -6.91 6.67
N GLU A 272 0.29 -8.17 7.05
CA GLU A 272 -0.71 -8.46 8.08
C GLU A 272 -0.38 -7.79 9.42
N ALA A 273 0.86 -7.91 9.89
CA ALA A 273 1.28 -7.35 11.17
C ALA A 273 1.17 -5.83 11.21
N LEU A 274 1.39 -5.15 10.10
CA LEU A 274 1.32 -3.69 10.01
C LEU A 274 -0.08 -3.19 9.66
N LEU A 275 -0.75 -3.82 8.68
CA LEU A 275 -1.91 -3.27 7.97
C LEU A 275 -3.20 -4.09 8.11
N ASP A 276 -3.16 -5.32 8.67
CA ASP A 276 -4.38 -6.12 8.94
C ASP A 276 -4.54 -6.45 10.42
N ARG A 277 -4.44 -5.43 11.25
CA ARG A 277 -4.44 -5.52 12.70
C ARG A 277 -5.85 -5.63 13.27
N ALA A 278 -5.94 -6.14 14.49
CA ALA A 278 -7.17 -6.07 15.26
C ALA A 278 -7.61 -4.61 15.47
N PRO A 279 -8.92 -4.32 15.45
CA PRO A 279 -9.43 -2.97 15.62
C PRO A 279 -8.89 -2.28 16.87
N THR A 280 -8.46 -1.03 16.72
CA THR A 280 -7.94 -0.20 17.79
C THR A 280 -9.04 0.20 18.78
N PRO A 281 -8.71 0.75 19.96
CA PRO A 281 -9.72 1.36 20.85
C PRO A 281 -10.54 2.43 20.13
N TRP A 282 -9.93 3.28 19.30
CA TRP A 282 -10.61 4.30 18.48
C TRP A 282 -11.69 3.71 17.58
N GLN A 283 -11.43 2.57 16.98
CA GLN A 283 -12.34 1.86 16.07
C GLN A 283 -13.43 1.05 16.81
N LYS A 284 -13.31 0.87 18.12
CA LYS A 284 -14.31 0.18 18.96
C LYS A 284 -15.32 1.13 19.61
N GLU A 285 -14.98 2.41 19.70
CA GLU A 285 -15.90 3.41 20.22
C GLU A 285 -16.99 3.71 19.20
N PRO A 286 -18.27 3.89 19.61
CA PRO A 286 -19.33 4.30 18.69
C PRO A 286 -19.01 5.69 18.13
N SER A 287 -19.29 5.91 16.84
CA SER A 287 -19.16 7.23 16.23
C SER A 287 -20.09 8.21 16.94
N HIS A 288 -19.58 9.38 17.31
CA HIS A 288 -20.37 10.48 17.84
C HIS A 288 -21.06 11.21 16.67
N ALA A 289 -22.01 10.54 15.99
CA ALA A 289 -22.84 11.14 14.94
C ALA A 289 -24.01 11.91 15.53
#